data_f337fe5af763e09eea4db400d9e806d1
#
_entry.id   f337fe5af763e09eea4db400d9e806d1
#
_cell.length_a   1.000
_cell.length_b   1.000
_cell.length_c   1.000
_cell.angle_alpha   90.00
_cell.angle_beta   90.00
_cell.angle_gamma   90.00
#
_symmetry.space_group_name_H-M   'P 1'
#
loop_
_entity.id
_entity.type
_entity.pdbx_description
1 polymer ?
#
loop_
_entity_poly.entity_id
_entity_poly.type
_entity_poly.pdbx_seq_one_letter_code
_entity_poly.pdbx_strand_id
1 'polypeptide(L)'
;NGEIYNYQELRKELIEAGHVFVSNTDSETLIHGYEQWGEKLVDRLRGMYAFVIWDTKKKRLFGARDIFGIKPFYYAQMNQTFLFASEIKAFMEHPKFDKIFNEDALGNYLSFQFVPTNETFFKGVFCLQPGHYFIYEDGKMEISRYFEPNFTGKYEKTFDEAAAEVEKVMKESVEKHKISDVEVASYLSSGVDSSYLTYLGQVDHTFTVGFDEGEYSEIQDAKDFAESIHMKNDAKVITPDEYWDSLSDIQYYMDEPVADPAAVALYFLSKEAAKKVKVVLSGEGSDELFGGYNIYCEPLEHTAFNKIPMPI
;
A
#
# COMPACT_ATOMS: atom_id res chain seq x y z
N ASN A 1 -2.20 9.78 -7.29
CA ASN A 1 -1.83 9.41 -5.94
C ASN A 1 -0.71 8.37 -5.98
N GLY A 2 0.47 8.70 -5.43
CA GLY A 2 1.59 7.77 -5.37
C GLY A 2 2.90 8.31 -5.89
N GLU A 3 3.86 7.41 -6.09
CA GLU A 3 5.23 7.68 -6.54
C GLU A 3 5.67 6.61 -7.54
N ILE A 4 6.27 7.03 -8.65
CA ILE A 4 6.88 6.14 -9.64
C ILE A 4 8.39 6.09 -9.41
N TYR A 5 8.87 5.09 -8.70
CA TYR A 5 10.27 5.01 -8.25
C TYR A 5 11.30 4.94 -9.38
N ASN A 6 10.92 4.38 -10.53
CA ASN A 6 11.80 4.28 -11.69
C ASN A 6 11.53 5.37 -12.75
N TYR A 7 10.92 6.50 -12.36
CA TYR A 7 10.57 7.55 -13.31
C TYR A 7 11.79 8.14 -14.03
N GLN A 8 12.93 8.21 -13.38
CA GLN A 8 14.15 8.79 -13.97
C GLN A 8 14.68 7.92 -15.12
N GLU A 9 14.66 6.61 -14.96
CA GLU A 9 15.05 5.66 -16.01
C GLU A 9 14.07 5.73 -17.19
N LEU A 10 12.77 5.70 -16.90
CA LEU A 10 11.74 5.82 -17.94
C LEU A 10 11.78 7.16 -18.65
N ARG A 11 12.01 8.26 -17.93
CA ARG A 11 12.19 9.60 -18.50
C ARG A 11 13.33 9.63 -19.50
N LYS A 12 14.47 9.05 -19.17
CA LYS A 12 15.63 9.00 -20.06
C LYS A 12 15.29 8.28 -21.37
N GLU A 13 14.66 7.12 -21.28
CA GLU A 13 14.22 6.33 -22.44
C GLU A 13 13.21 7.11 -23.29
N LEU A 14 12.25 7.80 -22.66
CA LEU A 14 11.26 8.59 -23.37
C LEU A 14 11.87 9.80 -24.08
N ILE A 15 12.86 10.46 -23.49
CA ILE A 15 13.63 11.54 -24.16
C ILE A 15 14.38 10.98 -25.37
N GLU A 16 15.03 9.83 -25.27
CA GLU A 16 15.69 9.15 -26.39
C GLU A 16 14.69 8.75 -27.48
N ALA A 17 13.44 8.48 -27.13
CA ALA A 17 12.33 8.23 -28.08
C ALA A 17 11.74 9.51 -28.69
N GLY A 18 12.21 10.70 -28.27
CA GLY A 18 11.81 11.99 -28.86
C GLY A 18 10.75 12.76 -28.04
N HIS A 19 10.39 12.30 -26.84
CA HIS A 19 9.49 13.05 -25.97
C HIS A 19 10.18 14.25 -25.31
N VAL A 20 9.47 15.37 -25.19
CA VAL A 20 9.97 16.61 -24.61
C VAL A 20 9.28 16.82 -23.27
N PHE A 21 10.06 16.81 -22.21
CA PHE A 21 9.59 17.06 -20.85
C PHE A 21 9.70 18.54 -20.47
N VAL A 22 8.69 19.03 -19.75
CA VAL A 22 8.63 20.43 -19.25
C VAL A 22 8.77 20.51 -17.74
N SER A 23 8.63 19.39 -17.02
CA SER A 23 8.80 19.30 -15.57
C SER A 23 9.78 18.19 -15.18
N ASN A 24 10.09 18.08 -13.89
CA ASN A 24 10.89 17.00 -13.34
C ASN A 24 10.07 16.02 -12.52
N THR A 25 8.74 16.04 -12.66
CA THR A 25 7.84 15.17 -11.89
C THR A 25 7.77 13.77 -12.51
N ASP A 26 7.52 12.77 -11.66
CA ASP A 26 7.21 11.42 -12.08
C ASP A 26 5.89 11.34 -12.86
N SER A 27 4.93 12.20 -12.53
CA SER A 27 3.62 12.26 -13.17
C SER A 27 3.69 12.56 -14.67
N GLU A 28 4.65 13.40 -15.12
CA GLU A 28 4.85 13.66 -16.54
C GLU A 28 5.34 12.41 -17.29
N THR A 29 6.10 11.57 -16.61
CA THR A 29 6.52 10.26 -17.14
C THR A 29 5.34 9.34 -17.45
N LEU A 30 4.26 9.40 -16.66
CA LEU A 30 3.05 8.64 -16.94
C LEU A 30 2.39 9.08 -18.24
N ILE A 31 2.34 10.40 -18.51
CA ILE A 31 1.73 10.95 -19.73
C ILE A 31 2.51 10.51 -20.97
N HIS A 32 3.82 10.77 -20.98
CA HIS A 32 4.67 10.39 -22.10
C HIS A 32 4.78 8.87 -22.28
N GLY A 33 4.80 8.12 -21.16
CA GLY A 33 4.79 6.68 -21.19
C GLY A 33 3.50 6.11 -21.80
N TYR A 34 2.34 6.70 -21.48
CA TYR A 34 1.08 6.32 -22.11
C TYR A 34 1.04 6.66 -23.62
N GLU A 35 1.58 7.82 -24.02
CA GLU A 35 1.70 8.17 -25.43
C GLU A 35 2.59 7.18 -26.19
N GLN A 36 3.68 6.71 -25.57
CA GLN A 36 4.66 5.82 -26.21
C GLN A 36 4.21 4.36 -26.22
N TRP A 37 3.65 3.84 -25.11
CA TRP A 37 3.40 2.41 -24.90
C TRP A 37 1.92 2.04 -24.75
N GLY A 38 1.03 3.03 -24.63
CA GLY A 38 -0.40 2.79 -24.37
C GLY A 38 -0.61 2.10 -23.02
N GLU A 39 -1.48 1.10 -23.02
CA GLU A 39 -1.81 0.29 -21.83
C GLU A 39 -0.60 -0.49 -21.28
N LYS A 40 0.39 -0.81 -22.11
CA LYS A 40 1.62 -1.49 -21.70
C LYS A 40 2.54 -0.62 -20.82
N LEU A 41 2.18 0.64 -20.59
CA LEU A 41 2.84 1.47 -19.61
C LEU A 41 2.93 0.77 -18.24
N VAL A 42 1.84 0.12 -17.78
CA VAL A 42 1.78 -0.52 -16.46
C VAL A 42 2.81 -1.63 -16.27
N ASP A 43 3.21 -2.32 -17.33
CA ASP A 43 4.24 -3.38 -17.30
C ASP A 43 5.65 -2.83 -17.01
N ARG A 44 5.81 -1.52 -17.11
CA ARG A 44 7.10 -0.82 -17.00
C ARG A 44 7.25 -0.01 -15.72
N LEU A 45 6.14 0.22 -15.02
CA LEU A 45 6.14 1.03 -13.80
C LEU A 45 6.63 0.23 -12.59
N ARG A 46 7.51 0.84 -11.82
CA ARG A 46 7.86 0.40 -10.47
C ARG A 46 7.51 1.51 -9.51
N GLY A 47 6.60 1.24 -8.58
CA GLY A 47 6.15 2.26 -7.63
C GLY A 47 4.88 1.87 -6.90
N MET A 48 4.37 2.78 -6.12
CA MET A 48 3.06 2.73 -5.48
C MET A 48 2.18 3.79 -6.12
N TYR A 49 1.10 3.40 -6.76
CA TYR A 49 0.30 4.35 -7.54
C TYR A 49 -1.15 3.96 -7.74
N ALA A 50 -1.96 5.00 -7.85
CA ALA A 50 -3.30 4.95 -8.43
C ALA A 50 -3.47 6.21 -9.28
N PHE A 51 -3.65 6.06 -10.58
CA PHE A 51 -3.77 7.19 -11.50
C PHE A 51 -4.86 7.00 -12.53
N VAL A 52 -5.30 8.12 -13.11
CA VAL A 52 -6.19 8.15 -14.28
C VAL A 52 -5.66 9.14 -15.29
N ILE A 53 -5.61 8.74 -16.55
CA ILE A 53 -5.23 9.56 -17.70
C ILE A 53 -6.48 9.75 -18.58
N TRP A 54 -6.80 10.99 -18.91
CA TRP A 54 -7.79 11.31 -19.93
C TRP A 54 -7.13 11.46 -21.30
N ASP A 55 -7.38 10.50 -22.18
CA ASP A 55 -6.94 10.57 -23.59
C ASP A 55 -7.93 11.42 -24.40
N THR A 56 -7.52 12.65 -24.69
CA THR A 56 -8.36 13.61 -25.42
C THR A 56 -8.58 13.22 -26.90
N LYS A 57 -7.68 12.42 -27.48
CA LYS A 57 -7.77 11.97 -28.88
C LYS A 57 -8.72 10.77 -29.01
N LYS A 58 -8.57 9.79 -28.14
CA LYS A 58 -9.41 8.58 -28.12
C LYS A 58 -10.74 8.76 -27.35
N LYS A 59 -10.88 9.87 -26.60
CA LYS A 59 -12.05 10.17 -25.75
C LYS A 59 -12.31 9.10 -24.69
N ARG A 60 -11.26 8.58 -24.08
CA ARG A 60 -11.34 7.53 -23.07
C ARG A 60 -10.51 7.86 -21.82
N LEU A 61 -10.88 7.25 -20.69
CA LEU A 61 -10.06 7.21 -19.50
C LEU A 61 -9.24 5.92 -19.51
N PHE A 62 -7.98 6.04 -19.14
CA PHE A 62 -7.12 4.92 -18.80
C PHE A 62 -6.67 5.11 -17.34
N GLY A 63 -6.93 4.15 -16.47
CA GLY A 63 -6.53 4.22 -15.07
C GLY A 63 -5.93 2.90 -14.61
N ALA A 64 -5.00 2.97 -13.65
CA ALA A 64 -4.34 1.79 -13.12
C ALA A 64 -4.06 1.93 -11.62
N ARG A 65 -3.98 0.78 -10.94
CA ARG A 65 -3.58 0.64 -9.55
C ARG A 65 -2.35 -0.25 -9.44
N ASP A 66 -1.43 0.08 -8.56
CA ASP A 66 -0.17 -0.66 -8.38
C ASP A 66 -0.37 -2.14 -8.04
N ILE A 67 0.71 -2.92 -8.19
CA ILE A 67 0.69 -4.39 -8.11
C ILE A 67 0.27 -4.95 -6.75
N PHE A 68 0.45 -4.18 -5.66
CA PHE A 68 0.06 -4.56 -4.30
C PHE A 68 -1.16 -3.78 -3.80
N GLY A 69 -1.66 -2.78 -4.57
CA GLY A 69 -2.77 -1.94 -4.16
C GLY A 69 -2.43 -1.01 -3.00
N ILE A 70 -1.16 -0.59 -2.87
CA ILE A 70 -0.69 0.31 -1.82
C ILE A 70 -1.48 1.62 -1.86
N LYS A 71 -1.73 2.15 -3.06
CA LYS A 71 -2.57 3.34 -3.20
C LYS A 71 -4.02 2.95 -3.46
N PRO A 72 -4.96 3.54 -2.71
CA PRO A 72 -6.38 3.23 -2.87
C PRO A 72 -6.93 3.80 -4.18
N PHE A 73 -7.85 3.06 -4.78
CA PHE A 73 -8.62 3.49 -5.94
C PHE A 73 -10.03 2.93 -5.87
N TYR A 74 -11.01 3.81 -5.71
CA TYR A 74 -12.42 3.46 -5.69
C TYR A 74 -13.12 4.04 -6.92
N TYR A 75 -14.17 3.37 -7.39
CA TYR A 75 -14.98 3.83 -8.52
C TYR A 75 -16.45 3.46 -8.34
N ALA A 76 -17.33 4.25 -8.96
CA ALA A 76 -18.74 4.00 -9.02
C ALA A 76 -19.31 4.42 -10.39
N GLN A 77 -20.28 3.65 -10.90
CA GLN A 77 -21.04 4.00 -12.09
C GLN A 77 -22.45 4.39 -11.68
N MET A 78 -22.79 5.67 -11.81
CA MET A 78 -24.10 6.19 -11.49
C MET A 78 -24.80 6.74 -12.75
N ASN A 79 -25.71 5.95 -13.31
CA ASN A 79 -26.36 6.26 -14.59
C ASN A 79 -25.30 6.51 -15.70
N GLN A 80 -25.16 7.76 -16.15
CA GLN A 80 -24.20 8.17 -17.18
C GLN A 80 -22.92 8.82 -16.60
N THR A 81 -22.79 8.85 -15.28
CA THR A 81 -21.64 9.45 -14.60
C THR A 81 -20.72 8.36 -14.07
N PHE A 82 -19.47 8.40 -14.46
CA PHE A 82 -18.41 7.60 -13.88
C PHE A 82 -17.65 8.43 -12.85
N LEU A 83 -17.57 7.93 -11.63
CA LEU A 83 -16.86 8.57 -10.52
C LEU A 83 -15.67 7.71 -10.11
N PHE A 84 -14.59 8.37 -9.73
CA PHE A 84 -13.44 7.70 -9.11
C PHE A 84 -12.79 8.61 -8.07
N ALA A 85 -12.21 8.01 -7.04
CA ALA A 85 -11.55 8.73 -5.94
C ALA A 85 -10.56 7.82 -5.22
N SER A 86 -9.67 8.42 -4.42
CA SER A 86 -8.80 7.69 -3.48
C SER A 86 -9.53 7.33 -2.19
N GLU A 87 -10.65 7.99 -1.87
CA GLU A 87 -11.42 7.79 -0.64
C GLU A 87 -12.92 7.73 -0.97
N ILE A 88 -13.64 6.80 -0.33
CA ILE A 88 -15.08 6.61 -0.58
C ILE A 88 -15.88 7.83 -0.15
N LYS A 89 -15.47 8.50 0.94
CA LYS A 89 -16.16 9.70 1.42
C LYS A 89 -16.25 10.82 0.38
N ALA A 90 -15.34 10.86 -0.60
CA ALA A 90 -15.39 11.83 -1.69
C ALA A 90 -16.64 11.66 -2.58
N PHE A 91 -17.17 10.44 -2.72
CA PHE A 91 -18.42 10.22 -3.46
C PHE A 91 -19.63 10.80 -2.76
N MET A 92 -19.59 10.92 -1.44
CA MET A 92 -20.70 11.44 -0.63
C MET A 92 -21.01 12.91 -0.92
N GLU A 93 -20.03 13.65 -1.46
CA GLU A 93 -20.21 15.03 -1.90
C GLU A 93 -20.93 15.14 -3.26
N HIS A 94 -21.09 14.03 -3.98
CA HIS A 94 -21.82 14.04 -5.25
C HIS A 94 -23.34 14.03 -5.00
N PRO A 95 -24.11 14.99 -5.55
CA PRO A 95 -25.53 15.19 -5.20
C PRO A 95 -26.46 14.03 -5.56
N LYS A 96 -26.01 13.09 -6.38
CA LYS A 96 -26.75 11.89 -6.78
C LYS A 96 -26.22 10.60 -6.12
N PHE A 97 -25.32 10.72 -5.15
CA PHE A 97 -24.78 9.55 -4.45
C PHE A 97 -25.76 9.12 -3.36
N ASP A 98 -26.23 7.88 -3.45
CA ASP A 98 -27.07 7.26 -2.43
C ASP A 98 -26.21 6.42 -1.49
N LYS A 99 -26.24 6.75 -0.19
CA LYS A 99 -25.54 5.97 0.86
C LYS A 99 -26.35 4.69 1.18
N ILE A 100 -26.20 3.69 0.35
CA ILE A 100 -26.87 2.40 0.55
C ILE A 100 -25.83 1.41 1.11
N PHE A 101 -26.16 0.82 2.26
CA PHE A 101 -25.32 -0.19 2.89
C PHE A 101 -25.32 -1.47 2.06
N ASN A 102 -24.13 -2.08 1.90
CA ASN A 102 -23.95 -3.36 1.22
C ASN A 102 -23.92 -4.49 2.24
N GLU A 103 -25.05 -5.20 2.39
CA GLU A 103 -25.20 -6.29 3.36
C GLU A 103 -24.28 -7.49 3.04
N ASP A 104 -23.97 -7.73 1.76
CA ASP A 104 -23.07 -8.81 1.34
C ASP A 104 -21.63 -8.57 1.81
N ALA A 105 -21.20 -7.29 1.83
CA ALA A 105 -19.91 -6.90 2.37
C ALA A 105 -19.80 -7.20 3.88
N LEU A 106 -20.88 -7.02 4.64
CA LEU A 106 -20.89 -7.31 6.08
C LEU A 106 -20.62 -8.79 6.37
N GLY A 107 -21.24 -9.69 5.62
CA GLY A 107 -21.01 -11.15 5.79
C GLY A 107 -19.55 -11.53 5.56
N ASN A 108 -18.94 -10.97 4.52
CA ASN A 108 -17.52 -11.16 4.23
C ASN A 108 -16.63 -10.57 5.33
N TYR A 109 -16.91 -9.36 5.76
CA TYR A 109 -16.14 -8.71 6.82
C TYR A 109 -16.17 -9.48 8.14
N LEU A 110 -17.33 -9.97 8.57
CA LEU A 110 -17.46 -10.76 9.81
C LEU A 110 -16.73 -12.10 9.74
N SER A 111 -16.50 -12.62 8.53
CA SER A 111 -15.79 -13.89 8.33
C SER A 111 -14.27 -13.72 8.16
N PHE A 112 -13.84 -12.68 7.48
CA PHE A 112 -12.45 -12.47 7.05
C PHE A 112 -11.79 -11.23 7.66
N GLN A 113 -12.53 -10.41 8.41
CA GLN A 113 -12.10 -9.12 8.94
C GLN A 113 -11.84 -8.04 7.85
N PHE A 114 -12.08 -8.36 6.59
CA PHE A 114 -12.05 -7.45 5.44
C PHE A 114 -12.99 -7.96 4.34
N VAL A 115 -13.22 -7.16 3.31
CA VAL A 115 -14.01 -7.55 2.15
C VAL A 115 -13.06 -8.09 1.06
N PRO A 116 -13.03 -9.42 0.80
CA PRO A 116 -12.05 -10.04 -0.11
C PRO A 116 -12.40 -9.89 -1.60
N THR A 117 -13.45 -9.16 -1.92
CA THR A 117 -13.91 -8.88 -3.28
C THR A 117 -13.53 -7.45 -3.70
N ASN A 118 -14.00 -7.02 -4.87
CA ASN A 118 -13.90 -5.63 -5.28
C ASN A 118 -15.02 -4.74 -4.73
N GLU A 119 -15.97 -5.30 -3.99
CA GLU A 119 -17.07 -4.56 -3.38
C GLU A 119 -16.61 -3.81 -2.12
N THR A 120 -17.40 -2.83 -1.73
CA THR A 120 -17.21 -2.05 -0.50
C THR A 120 -18.46 -2.13 0.36
N PHE A 121 -18.42 -1.54 1.57
CA PHE A 121 -19.61 -1.38 2.41
C PHE A 121 -20.67 -0.42 1.81
N PHE A 122 -20.34 0.27 0.73
CA PHE A 122 -21.26 1.13 0.00
C PHE A 122 -21.71 0.46 -1.29
N LYS A 123 -22.98 0.12 -1.40
CA LYS A 123 -23.52 -0.56 -2.58
C LYS A 123 -23.29 0.24 -3.85
N GLY A 124 -22.67 -0.42 -4.85
CA GLY A 124 -22.35 0.25 -6.13
C GLY A 124 -21.04 1.06 -6.13
N VAL A 125 -20.31 1.05 -5.02
CA VAL A 125 -18.92 1.54 -4.96
C VAL A 125 -18.00 0.34 -4.96
N PHE A 126 -17.01 0.36 -5.85
CA PHE A 126 -16.07 -0.74 -6.04
C PHE A 126 -14.63 -0.25 -5.85
N CYS A 127 -13.78 -1.15 -5.39
CA CYS A 127 -12.34 -0.96 -5.33
C CYS A 127 -11.69 -1.57 -6.59
N LEU A 128 -10.83 -0.81 -7.29
CA LEU A 128 -10.00 -1.40 -8.35
C LEU A 128 -8.96 -2.33 -7.68
N GLN A 129 -8.96 -3.59 -8.09
CA GLN A 129 -8.09 -4.58 -7.48
C GLN A 129 -6.60 -4.31 -7.76
N PRO A 130 -5.68 -4.74 -6.87
CA PRO A 130 -4.24 -4.65 -7.08
C PRO A 130 -3.82 -5.28 -8.41
N GLY A 131 -2.86 -4.65 -9.10
CA GLY A 131 -2.37 -5.17 -10.38
C GLY A 131 -3.37 -5.12 -11.53
N HIS A 132 -4.36 -4.22 -11.44
CA HIS A 132 -5.35 -4.03 -12.50
C HIS A 132 -5.30 -2.63 -13.08
N TYR A 133 -5.66 -2.53 -14.35
CA TYR A 133 -5.98 -1.29 -15.03
C TYR A 133 -7.38 -1.34 -15.62
N PHE A 134 -7.92 -0.18 -15.94
CA PHE A 134 -9.20 -0.08 -16.65
C PHE A 134 -9.11 0.89 -17.83
N ILE A 135 -10.00 0.66 -18.79
CA ILE A 135 -10.34 1.58 -19.87
C ILE A 135 -11.82 1.90 -19.72
N TYR A 136 -12.15 3.20 -19.70
CA TYR A 136 -13.53 3.67 -19.73
C TYR A 136 -13.76 4.47 -21.00
N GLU A 137 -14.58 3.93 -21.90
CA GLU A 137 -14.89 4.49 -23.21
C GLU A 137 -16.37 4.26 -23.54
N ASP A 138 -17.04 5.25 -24.11
CA ASP A 138 -18.45 5.18 -24.52
C ASP A 138 -19.42 4.66 -23.41
N GLY A 139 -19.16 5.04 -22.17
CA GLY A 139 -19.98 4.64 -21.02
C GLY A 139 -19.74 3.21 -20.50
N LYS A 140 -18.76 2.51 -21.05
CA LYS A 140 -18.39 1.14 -20.65
C LYS A 140 -17.02 1.11 -20.00
N MET A 141 -16.88 0.30 -18.98
CA MET A 141 -15.62 0.06 -18.28
C MET A 141 -15.16 -1.37 -18.56
N GLU A 142 -13.94 -1.49 -19.03
CA GLU A 142 -13.24 -2.75 -19.20
C GLU A 142 -12.07 -2.79 -18.24
N ILE A 143 -12.00 -3.84 -17.40
CA ILE A 143 -10.93 -4.04 -16.41
C ILE A 143 -10.06 -5.20 -16.87
N SER A 144 -8.74 -5.01 -16.80
CA SER A 144 -7.76 -6.03 -17.15
C SER A 144 -6.70 -6.15 -16.05
N ARG A 145 -6.31 -7.39 -15.76
CA ARG A 145 -5.21 -7.68 -14.85
C ARG A 145 -3.89 -7.63 -15.62
N TYR A 146 -2.91 -6.88 -15.12
CA TYR A 146 -1.59 -6.79 -15.74
C TYR A 146 -0.50 -7.47 -14.89
N PHE A 147 -0.76 -7.73 -13.61
CA PHE A 147 0.19 -8.39 -12.73
C PHE A 147 -0.47 -9.52 -11.93
N GLU A 148 0.18 -10.66 -11.87
CA GLU A 148 -0.17 -11.81 -11.04
C GLU A 148 1.06 -12.32 -10.30
N PRO A 149 1.07 -12.32 -8.94
CA PRO A 149 2.17 -12.88 -8.19
C PRO A 149 2.29 -14.39 -8.44
N ASN A 150 3.50 -14.86 -8.67
CA ASN A 150 3.76 -16.28 -8.91
C ASN A 150 4.76 -16.81 -7.88
N PHE A 151 4.30 -17.73 -7.05
CA PHE A 151 5.08 -18.39 -5.99
C PHE A 151 5.40 -19.86 -6.31
N THR A 152 5.19 -20.32 -7.54
CA THR A 152 5.32 -21.75 -7.91
C THR A 152 6.74 -22.16 -8.29
N GLY A 153 7.68 -21.24 -8.34
CA GLY A 153 9.08 -21.51 -8.64
C GLY A 153 9.78 -22.29 -7.52
N LYS A 154 10.62 -23.29 -7.89
CA LYS A 154 11.54 -23.88 -6.92
C LYS A 154 12.75 -22.96 -6.78
N TYR A 155 13.08 -22.63 -5.55
CA TYR A 155 14.27 -21.88 -5.21
C TYR A 155 15.35 -22.89 -4.80
N GLU A 156 16.34 -23.12 -5.67
CA GLU A 156 17.37 -24.17 -5.50
C GLU A 156 18.70 -23.62 -4.95
N LYS A 157 18.64 -22.48 -4.24
CA LYS A 157 19.85 -21.86 -3.64
C LYS A 157 20.00 -22.25 -2.18
N THR A 158 21.23 -22.17 -1.69
CA THR A 158 21.53 -22.30 -0.27
C THR A 158 20.99 -21.13 0.53
N PHE A 159 20.88 -21.29 1.85
CA PHE A 159 20.45 -20.20 2.74
C PHE A 159 21.33 -18.95 2.59
N ASP A 160 22.65 -19.11 2.53
CA ASP A 160 23.59 -17.99 2.42
C ASP A 160 23.43 -17.25 1.08
N GLU A 161 23.22 -17.98 -0.02
CA GLU A 161 22.96 -17.38 -1.32
C GLU A 161 21.61 -16.63 -1.34
N ALA A 162 20.59 -17.20 -0.71
CA ALA A 162 19.27 -16.57 -0.57
C ALA A 162 19.37 -15.28 0.26
N ALA A 163 20.05 -15.36 1.41
CA ALA A 163 20.23 -14.20 2.29
C ALA A 163 20.97 -13.06 1.59
N ALA A 164 22.02 -13.37 0.82
CA ALA A 164 22.78 -12.37 0.06
C ALA A 164 21.93 -11.71 -1.04
N GLU A 165 21.04 -12.47 -1.71
CA GLU A 165 20.12 -11.91 -2.70
C GLU A 165 19.07 -11.02 -2.07
N VAL A 166 18.45 -11.46 -0.96
CA VAL A 166 17.49 -10.66 -0.21
C VAL A 166 18.13 -9.36 0.24
N GLU A 167 19.33 -9.42 0.83
CA GLU A 167 20.05 -8.21 1.23
C GLU A 167 20.27 -7.24 0.07
N LYS A 168 20.68 -7.74 -1.09
CA LYS A 168 20.88 -6.92 -2.29
C LYS A 168 19.61 -6.27 -2.77
N VAL A 169 18.52 -7.04 -2.87
CA VAL A 169 17.22 -6.54 -3.34
C VAL A 169 16.62 -5.53 -2.35
N MET A 170 16.74 -5.81 -1.05
CA MET A 170 16.27 -4.89 -0.01
C MET A 170 17.02 -3.55 -0.04
N LYS A 171 18.36 -3.57 -0.15
CA LYS A 171 19.15 -2.33 -0.29
C LYS A 171 18.71 -1.52 -1.51
N GLU A 172 18.58 -2.15 -2.67
CA GLU A 172 18.12 -1.49 -3.89
C GLU A 172 16.69 -0.94 -3.72
N SER A 173 15.80 -1.72 -3.10
CA SER A 173 14.41 -1.32 -2.86
C SER A 173 14.33 -0.09 -1.96
N VAL A 174 15.05 -0.11 -0.82
CA VAL A 174 15.07 1.02 0.11
C VAL A 174 15.60 2.28 -0.55
N GLU A 175 16.69 2.19 -1.31
CA GLU A 175 17.23 3.34 -2.05
C GLU A 175 16.22 3.94 -3.04
N LYS A 176 15.43 3.09 -3.71
CA LYS A 176 14.36 3.55 -4.62
C LYS A 176 13.21 4.22 -3.85
N HIS A 177 12.83 3.70 -2.69
CA HIS A 177 11.76 4.28 -1.85
C HIS A 177 12.18 5.60 -1.17
N LYS A 178 13.48 5.90 -1.11
CA LYS A 178 14.00 7.16 -0.58
C LYS A 178 14.05 8.29 -1.60
N ILE A 179 13.72 8.03 -2.87
CA ILE A 179 13.65 9.08 -3.89
C ILE A 179 12.53 10.05 -3.50
N SER A 180 12.91 11.25 -3.03
CA SER A 180 11.99 12.25 -2.50
C SER A 180 12.63 13.64 -2.55
N ASP A 181 11.79 14.66 -2.75
CA ASP A 181 12.19 16.07 -2.67
C ASP A 181 12.13 16.61 -1.22
N VAL A 182 11.71 15.79 -0.27
CA VAL A 182 11.57 16.15 1.15
C VAL A 182 12.26 15.11 2.04
N GLU A 183 12.45 15.46 3.30
CA GLU A 183 13.02 14.57 4.30
C GLU A 183 12.19 13.28 4.42
N VAL A 184 12.88 12.13 4.46
CA VAL A 184 12.32 10.81 4.64
C VAL A 184 12.69 10.31 6.03
N ALA A 185 11.70 9.88 6.80
CA ALA A 185 11.88 9.23 8.08
C ALA A 185 11.52 7.74 8.02
N SER A 186 11.54 7.02 9.13
CA SER A 186 11.12 5.63 9.23
C SER A 186 10.22 5.41 10.43
N TYR A 187 9.24 4.53 10.29
CA TYR A 187 8.57 3.92 11.43
C TYR A 187 9.46 2.83 12.00
N LEU A 188 9.56 2.79 13.30
CA LEU A 188 10.40 1.86 14.02
C LEU A 188 9.63 1.22 15.18
N SER A 189 9.49 -0.09 15.13
CA SER A 189 9.10 -0.92 16.26
C SER A 189 10.35 -1.69 16.76
N SER A 190 10.19 -2.56 17.73
CA SER A 190 11.26 -3.48 18.12
C SER A 190 11.37 -4.71 17.19
N GLY A 191 10.47 -4.82 16.19
CA GLY A 191 10.44 -5.92 15.24
C GLY A 191 11.62 -5.93 14.27
N VAL A 192 11.96 -7.13 13.79
CA VAL A 192 13.10 -7.36 12.87
C VAL A 192 12.94 -6.55 11.57
N ASP A 193 11.73 -6.54 10.99
CA ASP A 193 11.46 -5.93 9.69
C ASP A 193 11.65 -4.42 9.71
N SER A 194 11.03 -3.74 10.68
CA SER A 194 11.16 -2.30 10.84
C SER A 194 12.59 -1.89 11.19
N SER A 195 13.27 -2.67 12.02
CA SER A 195 14.67 -2.43 12.40
C SER A 195 15.61 -2.59 11.21
N TYR A 196 15.46 -3.66 10.43
CA TYR A 196 16.27 -3.90 9.24
C TYR A 196 16.05 -2.84 8.16
N LEU A 197 14.81 -2.49 7.90
CA LEU A 197 14.45 -1.45 6.95
C LEU A 197 15.00 -0.08 7.39
N THR A 198 14.88 0.27 8.67
CA THR A 198 15.41 1.50 9.24
C THR A 198 16.94 1.55 9.14
N TYR A 199 17.61 0.43 9.45
CA TYR A 199 19.07 0.31 9.30
C TYR A 199 19.51 0.53 7.85
N LEU A 200 18.84 -0.07 6.89
CA LEU A 200 19.14 0.13 5.46
C LEU A 200 18.79 1.56 5.00
N GLY A 201 17.73 2.13 5.53
CA GLY A 201 17.23 3.46 5.16
C GLY A 201 18.18 4.59 5.51
N GLN A 202 18.98 4.46 6.57
CA GLN A 202 19.91 5.49 7.04
C GLN A 202 19.23 6.88 7.10
N VAL A 203 18.06 6.93 7.74
CA VAL A 203 17.26 8.16 7.88
C VAL A 203 17.65 8.93 9.15
N ASP A 204 17.41 10.24 9.20
CA ASP A 204 17.76 11.05 10.36
C ASP A 204 16.79 10.90 11.53
N HIS A 205 15.54 10.55 11.23
CA HIS A 205 14.45 10.46 12.20
C HIS A 205 13.68 9.14 12.11
N THR A 206 13.35 8.60 13.28
CA THR A 206 12.43 7.47 13.43
C THR A 206 11.29 7.82 14.37
N PHE A 207 10.13 7.18 14.17
CA PHE A 207 8.94 7.36 15.00
C PHE A 207 8.50 6.01 15.56
N THR A 208 8.13 6.01 16.84
CA THR A 208 7.65 4.84 17.56
C THR A 208 6.41 5.20 18.36
N VAL A 209 5.45 4.30 18.43
CA VAL A 209 4.33 4.38 19.38
C VAL A 209 4.26 3.12 20.22
N GLY A 210 3.68 3.22 21.42
CA GLY A 210 3.41 2.09 22.28
C GLY A 210 2.30 2.43 23.26
N PHE A 211 1.89 1.43 24.02
CA PHE A 211 0.86 1.59 25.05
C PHE A 211 1.51 1.61 26.44
N ASP A 212 0.82 2.21 27.42
CA ASP A 212 1.29 2.31 28.81
C ASP A 212 1.02 0.99 29.58
N GLU A 213 1.51 -0.13 29.05
CA GLU A 213 1.40 -1.44 29.68
C GLU A 213 2.81 -2.03 29.92
N GLY A 214 3.43 -1.59 30.97
CA GLY A 214 4.66 -1.98 31.69
C GLY A 214 5.65 -2.93 31.03
N GLU A 215 5.37 -4.21 30.90
CA GLU A 215 6.31 -5.22 30.41
C GLU A 215 6.31 -5.39 28.87
N TYR A 216 5.38 -4.77 28.13
CA TYR A 216 5.22 -4.91 26.69
C TYR A 216 5.49 -3.62 25.92
N SER A 217 6.19 -2.67 26.51
CA SER A 217 6.51 -1.42 25.83
C SER A 217 7.68 -1.61 24.84
N GLU A 218 7.39 -1.77 23.57
CA GLU A 218 8.38 -1.80 22.48
C GLU A 218 9.17 -0.47 22.35
N ILE A 219 8.71 0.59 23.07
CA ILE A 219 9.32 1.93 22.99
C ILE A 219 10.77 1.93 23.42
N GLN A 220 11.11 1.22 24.51
CA GLN A 220 12.48 1.25 25.02
C GLN A 220 13.42 0.52 24.06
N ASP A 221 13.02 -0.65 23.57
CA ASP A 221 13.83 -1.43 22.63
C ASP A 221 14.03 -0.68 21.31
N ALA A 222 12.99 0.00 20.82
CA ALA A 222 13.09 0.84 19.62
C ALA A 222 14.04 2.04 19.83
N LYS A 223 14.01 2.67 21.00
CA LYS A 223 14.95 3.75 21.36
C LYS A 223 16.38 3.26 21.44
N ASP A 224 16.61 2.14 22.12
CA ASP A 224 17.94 1.55 22.26
C ASP A 224 18.52 1.15 20.91
N PHE A 225 17.68 0.58 20.03
CA PHE A 225 18.08 0.29 18.66
C PHE A 225 18.42 1.56 17.88
N ALA A 226 17.56 2.58 17.89
CA ALA A 226 17.81 3.84 17.19
C ALA A 226 19.12 4.51 17.68
N GLU A 227 19.38 4.50 18.99
CA GLU A 227 20.62 5.01 19.57
C GLU A 227 21.82 4.23 19.09
N SER A 228 21.72 2.89 19.02
CA SER A 228 22.82 2.01 18.56
C SER A 228 23.26 2.30 17.14
N ILE A 229 22.33 2.79 16.30
CA ILE A 229 22.60 3.16 14.90
C ILE A 229 22.65 4.69 14.67
N HIS A 230 22.77 5.45 15.76
CA HIS A 230 22.92 6.91 15.77
C HIS A 230 21.77 7.70 15.13
N MET A 231 20.54 7.19 15.23
CA MET A 231 19.32 7.85 14.75
C MET A 231 18.53 8.46 15.90
N LYS A 232 17.79 9.53 15.60
CA LYS A 232 16.85 10.12 16.56
C LYS A 232 15.55 9.34 16.56
N ASN A 233 15.01 9.04 17.73
CA ASN A 233 13.71 8.41 17.88
C ASN A 233 12.74 9.29 18.65
N ASP A 234 11.61 9.57 18.04
CA ASP A 234 10.48 10.23 18.69
C ASP A 234 9.44 9.19 19.06
N ALA A 235 9.19 9.03 20.35
CA ALA A 235 8.27 8.04 20.87
C ALA A 235 7.03 8.67 21.50
N LYS A 236 5.86 8.10 21.24
CA LYS A 236 4.57 8.47 21.81
C LYS A 236 3.97 7.29 22.56
N VAL A 237 3.60 7.50 23.82
CA VAL A 237 2.76 6.58 24.59
C VAL A 237 1.30 6.94 24.35
N ILE A 238 0.50 5.97 23.94
CA ILE A 238 -0.95 6.10 23.73
C ILE A 238 -1.65 5.73 25.02
N THR A 239 -2.43 6.64 25.57
CA THR A 239 -3.24 6.36 26.78
C THR A 239 -4.55 5.66 26.41
N PRO A 240 -5.20 4.94 27.37
CA PRO A 240 -6.51 4.34 27.13
C PRO A 240 -7.58 5.34 26.66
N ASP A 241 -7.59 6.55 27.22
CA ASP A 241 -8.54 7.59 26.82
C ASP A 241 -8.28 8.04 25.36
N GLU A 242 -7.02 8.30 24.98
CA GLU A 242 -6.65 8.63 23.60
C GLU A 242 -7.04 7.51 22.64
N TYR A 243 -6.88 6.24 23.02
CA TYR A 243 -7.28 5.10 22.22
C TYR A 243 -8.76 5.15 21.86
N TRP A 244 -9.63 5.24 22.89
CA TRP A 244 -11.08 5.22 22.68
C TRP A 244 -11.60 6.49 21.99
N ASP A 245 -11.06 7.64 22.30
CA ASP A 245 -11.47 8.92 21.73
C ASP A 245 -11.10 9.03 20.23
N SER A 246 -10.07 8.30 19.78
CA SER A 246 -9.62 8.36 18.39
C SER A 246 -10.39 7.46 17.41
N LEU A 247 -11.19 6.49 17.91
CA LEU A 247 -11.83 5.48 17.04
C LEU A 247 -12.74 6.08 15.96
N SER A 248 -13.47 7.15 16.29
CA SER A 248 -14.34 7.82 15.30
C SER A 248 -13.54 8.50 14.19
N ASP A 249 -12.42 9.13 14.53
CA ASP A 249 -11.53 9.77 13.57
C ASP A 249 -10.87 8.72 12.67
N ILE A 250 -10.38 7.62 13.27
CA ILE A 250 -9.77 6.51 12.55
C ILE A 250 -10.79 5.94 11.54
N GLN A 251 -12.02 5.66 12.00
CA GLN A 251 -13.09 5.17 11.13
C GLN A 251 -13.40 6.14 9.99
N TYR A 252 -13.38 7.44 10.26
CA TYR A 252 -13.58 8.46 9.23
C TYR A 252 -12.48 8.44 8.17
N TYR A 253 -11.21 8.28 8.58
CA TYR A 253 -10.08 8.24 7.65
C TYR A 253 -10.01 6.93 6.86
N MET A 254 -10.45 5.82 7.45
CA MET A 254 -10.42 4.50 6.79
C MET A 254 -11.58 4.24 5.83
N ASP A 255 -12.65 5.06 5.86
CA ASP A 255 -13.90 4.92 5.11
C ASP A 255 -14.71 3.64 5.43
N GLU A 256 -14.06 2.54 5.71
CA GLU A 256 -14.65 1.23 6.00
C GLU A 256 -14.21 0.72 7.38
N PRO A 257 -15.00 -0.16 8.02
CA PRO A 257 -14.61 -0.72 9.32
C PRO A 257 -13.25 -1.42 9.25
N VAL A 258 -12.41 -1.16 10.24
CA VAL A 258 -11.11 -1.83 10.40
C VAL A 258 -11.19 -2.72 11.63
N ALA A 259 -10.98 -4.01 11.43
CA ALA A 259 -11.03 -5.00 12.52
C ALA A 259 -9.73 -5.06 13.33
N ASP A 260 -8.62 -4.59 12.74
CA ASP A 260 -7.29 -4.66 13.35
C ASP A 260 -7.04 -3.48 14.30
N PRO A 261 -6.78 -3.72 15.59
CA PRO A 261 -6.43 -2.67 16.55
C PRO A 261 -5.11 -1.95 16.23
N ALA A 262 -4.24 -2.53 15.40
CA ALA A 262 -3.01 -1.88 14.92
C ALA A 262 -3.29 -0.57 14.17
N ALA A 263 -4.49 -0.39 13.62
CA ALA A 263 -4.91 0.85 12.99
C ALA A 263 -4.84 2.06 13.96
N VAL A 264 -5.08 1.86 15.25
CA VAL A 264 -4.97 2.93 16.26
C VAL A 264 -3.51 3.32 16.44
N ALA A 265 -2.61 2.34 16.57
CA ALA A 265 -1.18 2.59 16.68
C ALA A 265 -0.67 3.35 15.43
N LEU A 266 -1.05 2.90 14.25
CA LEU A 266 -0.67 3.53 12.98
C LEU A 266 -1.21 4.97 12.85
N TYR A 267 -2.42 5.24 13.33
CA TYR A 267 -2.99 6.59 13.37
C TYR A 267 -2.13 7.55 14.20
N PHE A 268 -1.78 7.17 15.43
CA PHE A 268 -0.94 8.00 16.27
C PHE A 268 0.48 8.13 15.76
N LEU A 269 1.04 7.06 15.22
CA LEU A 269 2.35 7.05 14.59
C LEU A 269 2.41 8.04 13.42
N SER A 270 1.41 7.98 12.53
CA SER A 270 1.29 8.90 11.40
C SER A 270 1.05 10.35 11.85
N LYS A 271 0.25 10.54 12.90
CA LYS A 271 -0.02 11.86 13.48
C LYS A 271 1.24 12.50 14.08
N GLU A 272 2.10 11.72 14.74
CA GLU A 272 3.38 12.22 15.25
C GLU A 272 4.37 12.50 14.11
N ALA A 273 4.51 11.61 13.14
CA ALA A 273 5.38 11.80 12.00
C ALA A 273 5.00 13.02 11.16
N ALA A 274 3.71 13.25 10.92
CA ALA A 274 3.21 14.37 10.12
C ALA A 274 3.53 15.76 10.71
N LYS A 275 3.90 15.84 11.99
CA LYS A 275 4.38 17.09 12.60
C LYS A 275 5.75 17.51 12.10
N LYS A 276 6.55 16.58 11.58
CA LYS A 276 7.95 16.79 11.22
C LYS A 276 8.27 16.47 9.77
N VAL A 277 7.71 15.37 9.23
CA VAL A 277 8.03 14.86 7.89
C VAL A 277 6.75 14.60 7.10
N LYS A 278 6.91 14.43 5.77
CA LYS A 278 5.81 14.06 4.86
C LYS A 278 5.94 12.65 4.32
N VAL A 279 7.12 12.07 4.40
CA VAL A 279 7.43 10.74 3.88
C VAL A 279 8.06 9.89 4.97
N VAL A 280 7.57 8.67 5.11
CA VAL A 280 8.10 7.67 6.05
C VAL A 280 8.25 6.34 5.35
N LEU A 281 9.31 5.61 5.67
CA LEU A 281 9.48 4.20 5.35
C LEU A 281 8.76 3.35 6.40
N SER A 282 8.13 2.26 5.97
CA SER A 282 7.44 1.31 6.83
C SER A 282 7.79 -0.13 6.45
N GLY A 283 7.85 -1.03 7.42
CA GLY A 283 8.06 -2.46 7.24
C GLY A 283 6.83 -3.24 6.77
N GLU A 284 5.72 -2.57 6.50
CA GLU A 284 4.48 -3.21 6.07
C GLU A 284 4.66 -4.06 4.81
N GLY A 285 4.06 -5.24 4.81
CA GLY A 285 4.14 -6.22 3.72
C GLY A 285 5.30 -7.22 3.84
N SER A 286 6.19 -7.07 4.83
CA SER A 286 7.31 -8.00 5.03
C SER A 286 6.83 -9.40 5.40
N ASP A 287 5.91 -9.51 6.34
CA ASP A 287 5.34 -10.80 6.78
C ASP A 287 4.65 -11.54 5.63
N GLU A 288 3.95 -10.83 4.76
CA GLU A 288 3.28 -11.39 3.58
C GLU A 288 4.29 -11.90 2.55
N LEU A 289 5.39 -11.17 2.35
CA LEU A 289 6.41 -11.53 1.34
C LEU A 289 7.36 -12.63 1.83
N PHE A 290 7.69 -12.63 3.12
CA PHE A 290 8.68 -13.54 3.70
C PHE A 290 8.07 -14.63 4.59
N GLY A 291 6.73 -14.68 4.71
CA GLY A 291 6.05 -15.72 5.49
C GLY A 291 6.25 -15.57 7.00
N GLY A 292 6.27 -14.33 7.52
CA GLY A 292 6.56 -14.02 8.92
C GLY A 292 5.43 -14.37 9.89
N TYR A 293 4.17 -14.42 9.42
CA TYR A 293 3.05 -14.75 10.29
C TYR A 293 3.02 -16.23 10.69
N ASN A 294 2.78 -16.51 11.97
CA ASN A 294 2.68 -17.88 12.49
C ASN A 294 1.61 -18.71 11.77
N ILE A 295 0.52 -18.09 11.30
CA ILE A 295 -0.56 -18.77 10.58
C ILE A 295 -0.07 -19.49 9.31
N TYR A 296 1.03 -19.05 8.71
CA TYR A 296 1.60 -19.74 7.53
C TYR A 296 2.23 -21.09 7.88
N CYS A 297 2.64 -21.29 9.16
CA CYS A 297 3.21 -22.54 9.64
C CYS A 297 2.15 -23.56 10.09
N GLU A 298 0.93 -23.12 10.45
CA GLU A 298 -0.14 -23.98 10.97
C GLU A 298 -0.46 -25.18 10.07
N PRO A 299 -0.57 -25.06 8.73
CA PRO A 299 -0.83 -26.21 7.87
C PRO A 299 0.29 -27.27 7.90
N LEU A 300 1.53 -26.87 8.23
CA LEU A 300 2.68 -27.75 8.34
C LEU A 300 2.71 -28.47 9.70
N GLU A 301 2.28 -27.80 10.75
CA GLU A 301 2.21 -28.35 12.12
C GLU A 301 1.02 -29.33 12.28
N HIS A 302 -0.08 -29.04 11.62
CA HIS A 302 -1.34 -29.80 11.74
C HIS A 302 -1.56 -30.79 10.60
N THR A 303 -0.51 -31.49 10.16
CA THR A 303 -0.56 -32.46 9.04
C THR A 303 -1.60 -33.59 9.22
N ALA A 304 -2.06 -33.85 10.46
CA ALA A 304 -3.13 -34.81 10.74
C ALA A 304 -4.45 -34.43 10.06
N PHE A 305 -4.75 -33.14 9.91
CA PHE A 305 -5.96 -32.65 9.23
C PHE A 305 -5.93 -32.94 7.73
N ASN A 306 -4.74 -33.00 7.12
CA ASN A 306 -4.60 -33.34 5.69
C ASN A 306 -5.03 -34.77 5.36
N LYS A 307 -5.25 -35.62 6.39
CA LYS A 307 -5.69 -37.01 6.24
C LYS A 307 -7.23 -37.18 6.37
N ILE A 308 -7.94 -36.10 6.69
CA ILE A 308 -9.39 -36.10 6.79
C ILE A 308 -9.93 -35.93 5.36
N PRO A 309 -10.73 -36.92 4.84
CA PRO A 309 -11.36 -36.76 3.55
C PRO A 309 -12.31 -35.58 3.61
N MET A 310 -12.13 -34.61 2.71
CA MET A 310 -13.08 -33.50 2.56
C MET A 310 -14.41 -34.12 2.11
N PRO A 311 -15.53 -33.80 2.76
CA PRO A 311 -16.85 -34.19 2.26
C PRO A 311 -17.04 -33.50 0.89
N ILE A 312 -17.40 -34.32 -0.10
CA ILE A 312 -17.70 -33.88 -1.47
C ILE A 312 -19.01 -33.09 -1.48
#